data_7c9f6a99da7e22705897489c61da39f6
#
_entry.id   7c9f6a99da7e22705897489c61da39f6
#
_cell.length_a   1.000
_cell.length_b   1.000
_cell.length_c   1.000
_cell.angle_alpha   90.00
_cell.angle_beta   90.00
_cell.angle_gamma   90.00
#
_symmetry.space_group_name_H-M   'P 1'
#
loop_
_entity.id
_entity.type
_entity.pdbx_description
1 polymer ?
#
loop_
_entity_poly.entity_id
_entity_poly.type
_entity_poly.pdbx_seq_one_letter_code
_entity_poly.pdbx_strand_id
1 'polypeptide(L)'
;MNCVAGAKRGAAACVILMTFGVALFASTTASQAQEQMPYIGIGTVTTAPIGWAEFCVEYAPECDTTPSAPRDVILSTRAWTELKRINITVNTKIKPMTDMDHWGVVERWNYPDDGYGDCEDYALQKRKLLMQAGWRARRCS
;
A
#
# COMPACT_ATOMS: atom_id res chain seq x y z
N MET A 1 36.35 79.63 -5.13
CA MET A 1 37.69 79.96 -4.63
C MET A 1 38.46 78.64 -4.67
N ASN A 2 39.23 78.43 -5.69
CA ASN A 2 40.73 78.37 -5.72
C ASN A 2 41.28 77.23 -4.84
N CYS A 3 42.17 76.37 -5.21
CA CYS A 3 43.23 76.27 -6.21
C CYS A 3 43.67 74.77 -6.27
N VAL A 4 43.90 74.20 -7.41
CA VAL A 4 45.16 74.10 -8.18
C VAL A 4 46.19 73.09 -7.62
N ALA A 5 46.43 72.11 -8.47
CA ALA A 5 47.66 71.49 -8.97
C ALA A 5 48.53 70.58 -8.05
N GLY A 6 48.94 69.54 -8.67
CA GLY A 6 50.14 68.84 -8.27
C GLY A 6 50.27 67.47 -8.94
N ALA A 7 50.71 67.37 -10.20
CA ALA A 7 51.10 66.15 -10.89
C ALA A 7 52.40 65.60 -10.27
N LYS A 8 52.47 64.27 -10.12
CA LYS A 8 53.71 63.51 -10.31
C LYS A 8 53.41 62.04 -10.77
N ARG A 9 54.00 61.70 -11.89
CA ARG A 9 54.06 60.42 -12.55
C ARG A 9 54.83 59.43 -11.67
N GLY A 10 54.23 58.25 -11.45
CA GLY A 10 54.94 57.11 -10.94
C GLY A 10 54.34 55.86 -11.56
N ALA A 11 55.09 55.30 -12.49
CA ALA A 11 54.77 54.05 -13.13
C ALA A 11 54.93 52.92 -12.10
N ALA A 12 53.86 52.24 -11.74
CA ALA A 12 53.95 51.00 -11.01
C ALA A 12 53.21 49.93 -11.78
N ALA A 13 53.96 48.89 -12.15
CA ALA A 13 53.49 47.75 -12.90
C ALA A 13 52.40 47.01 -12.11
N CYS A 14 51.22 46.96 -12.64
CA CYS A 14 50.12 46.17 -12.08
C CYS A 14 50.28 44.72 -12.56
N VAL A 15 50.82 43.86 -11.67
CA VAL A 15 50.82 42.43 -11.85
C VAL A 15 49.39 41.93 -11.64
N ILE A 16 48.71 41.60 -12.72
CA ILE A 16 47.38 40.99 -12.64
C ILE A 16 47.56 39.51 -12.28
N LEU A 17 47.38 39.21 -11.02
CA LEU A 17 47.22 37.84 -10.52
C LEU A 17 45.81 37.35 -10.95
N MET A 18 45.75 36.61 -12.06
CA MET A 18 44.54 35.84 -12.41
C MET A 18 44.40 34.68 -11.42
N THR A 19 43.64 34.88 -10.40
CA THR A 19 43.15 33.77 -9.54
C THR A 19 42.05 33.02 -10.30
N PHE A 20 42.43 31.89 -10.85
CA PHE A 20 41.47 30.91 -11.39
C PHE A 20 40.62 30.39 -10.22
N GLY A 21 39.45 30.96 -10.06
CA GLY A 21 38.42 30.44 -9.16
C GLY A 21 37.83 29.18 -9.77
N VAL A 22 38.28 28.02 -9.28
CA VAL A 22 37.61 26.74 -9.58
C VAL A 22 36.27 26.76 -8.84
N ALA A 23 35.20 27.08 -9.55
CA ALA A 23 33.84 26.89 -9.03
C ALA A 23 33.55 25.38 -8.99
N LEU A 24 33.63 24.80 -7.79
CA LEU A 24 33.08 23.49 -7.53
C LEU A 24 31.57 23.56 -7.65
N PHE A 25 31.02 23.17 -8.82
CA PHE A 25 29.62 22.87 -8.94
C PHE A 25 29.35 21.58 -8.16
N ALA A 26 28.89 21.70 -6.93
CA ALA A 26 28.30 20.60 -6.19
C ALA A 26 26.99 20.21 -6.90
N SER A 27 27.07 19.20 -7.78
CA SER A 27 25.90 18.58 -8.35
C SER A 27 25.15 17.88 -7.23
N THR A 28 24.12 18.53 -6.68
CA THR A 28 23.13 17.87 -5.83
C THR A 28 22.34 16.92 -6.72
N THR A 29 22.75 15.66 -6.76
CA THR A 29 21.90 14.61 -7.27
C THR A 29 20.70 14.52 -6.33
N ALA A 30 19.58 15.11 -6.75
CA ALA A 30 18.30 14.83 -6.11
C ALA A 30 18.07 13.33 -6.21
N SER A 31 18.21 12.62 -5.08
CA SER A 31 17.77 11.24 -4.97
C SER A 31 16.26 11.27 -5.18
N GLN A 32 15.81 10.90 -6.38
CA GLN A 32 14.41 10.60 -6.61
C GLN A 32 14.13 9.36 -5.78
N ALA A 33 13.53 9.56 -4.60
CA ALA A 33 12.85 8.48 -3.89
C ALA A 33 11.80 7.96 -4.86
N GLN A 34 12.10 6.82 -5.49
CA GLN A 34 11.16 6.11 -6.32
C GLN A 34 9.99 5.78 -5.38
N GLU A 35 8.82 6.38 -5.63
CA GLU A 35 7.59 6.03 -4.91
C GLU A 35 7.39 4.53 -5.12
N GLN A 36 7.85 3.77 -4.14
CA GLN A 36 7.71 2.33 -4.13
C GLN A 36 6.22 2.07 -3.92
N MET A 37 5.57 1.60 -4.98
CA MET A 37 4.17 1.22 -4.91
C MET A 37 3.97 0.33 -3.69
N PRO A 38 3.03 0.64 -2.78
CA PRO A 38 2.82 -0.12 -1.53
C PRO A 38 2.18 -1.49 -1.78
N TYR A 39 2.22 -1.98 -2.99
CA TYR A 39 1.60 -3.23 -3.40
C TYR A 39 2.68 -4.27 -3.72
N ILE A 40 2.40 -5.50 -3.28
CA ILE A 40 3.19 -6.67 -3.69
C ILE A 40 3.04 -6.83 -5.21
N GLY A 41 4.14 -7.10 -5.90
CA GLY A 41 4.11 -7.41 -7.33
C GLY A 41 3.21 -8.61 -7.62
N ILE A 42 2.37 -8.48 -8.65
CA ILE A 42 1.50 -9.57 -9.09
C ILE A 42 2.36 -10.61 -9.81
N GLY A 43 2.27 -11.88 -9.37
CA GLY A 43 2.95 -12.99 -10.02
C GLY A 43 2.21 -13.51 -11.26
N THR A 44 2.57 -14.71 -11.68
CA THR A 44 1.88 -15.40 -12.78
C THR A 44 0.49 -15.88 -12.35
N VAL A 45 -0.41 -16.04 -13.32
CA VAL A 45 -1.73 -16.63 -13.10
C VAL A 45 -1.56 -18.03 -12.51
N THR A 46 -2.31 -18.33 -11.47
CA THR A 46 -2.38 -19.64 -10.81
C THR A 46 -3.82 -20.12 -10.69
N THR A 47 -4.02 -21.38 -10.37
CA THR A 47 -5.35 -21.93 -10.08
C THR A 47 -5.82 -21.49 -8.71
N ALA A 48 -7.13 -21.31 -8.56
CA ALA A 48 -7.72 -21.06 -7.26
C ALA A 48 -7.52 -22.27 -6.32
N PRO A 49 -7.38 -22.06 -5.00
CA PRO A 49 -7.41 -23.14 -4.02
C PRO A 49 -8.68 -23.97 -4.14
N ILE A 50 -8.61 -25.27 -3.82
CA ILE A 50 -9.75 -26.15 -3.94
C ILE A 50 -10.92 -25.71 -3.05
N GLY A 51 -10.64 -25.31 -1.82
CA GLY A 51 -11.65 -24.81 -0.89
C GLY A 51 -12.42 -23.60 -1.42
N TRP A 52 -11.72 -22.67 -2.13
CA TRP A 52 -12.38 -21.56 -2.82
C TRP A 52 -13.29 -22.04 -3.96
N ALA A 53 -12.85 -23.03 -4.75
CA ALA A 53 -13.66 -23.56 -5.84
C ALA A 53 -14.94 -24.22 -5.30
N GLU A 54 -14.86 -24.97 -4.21
CA GLU A 54 -16.00 -25.59 -3.54
C GLU A 54 -16.92 -24.56 -2.90
N PHE A 55 -16.36 -23.54 -2.23
CA PHE A 55 -17.10 -22.40 -1.71
C PHE A 55 -17.92 -21.70 -2.80
N CYS A 56 -17.37 -21.55 -4.00
CA CYS A 56 -18.06 -20.93 -5.12
C CYS A 56 -19.23 -21.79 -5.68
N VAL A 57 -19.22 -23.09 -5.47
CA VAL A 57 -20.36 -23.95 -5.79
C VAL A 57 -21.51 -23.72 -4.79
N GLU A 58 -21.21 -23.58 -3.52
CA GLU A 58 -22.19 -23.37 -2.45
C GLU A 58 -22.69 -21.91 -2.41
N TYR A 59 -21.77 -20.95 -2.58
CA TYR A 59 -22.04 -19.52 -2.48
C TYR A 59 -21.81 -18.80 -3.82
N ALA A 60 -22.39 -19.29 -4.90
CA ALA A 60 -22.16 -18.78 -6.27
C ALA A 60 -22.25 -17.25 -6.41
N PRO A 61 -23.18 -16.51 -5.76
CA PRO A 61 -23.22 -15.05 -5.82
C PRO A 61 -21.98 -14.35 -5.25
N GLU A 62 -21.24 -15.00 -4.34
CA GLU A 62 -20.02 -14.44 -3.74
C GLU A 62 -18.83 -14.48 -4.74
N CYS A 63 -18.90 -15.35 -5.71
CA CYS A 63 -17.85 -15.63 -6.69
C CYS A 63 -18.15 -15.02 -8.07
N ASP A 64 -19.20 -14.23 -8.22
CA ASP A 64 -19.47 -13.53 -9.46
C ASP A 64 -18.26 -12.65 -9.84
N THR A 65 -17.63 -12.97 -10.96
CA THR A 65 -16.38 -12.35 -11.44
C THR A 65 -16.63 -11.18 -12.37
N THR A 66 -17.80 -10.58 -12.37
CA THR A 66 -18.06 -9.39 -13.21
C THR A 66 -16.98 -8.34 -12.98
N PRO A 67 -16.18 -7.99 -13.99
CA PRO A 67 -15.08 -7.06 -13.82
C PRO A 67 -15.58 -5.71 -13.33
N SER A 68 -15.03 -5.23 -12.24
CA SER A 68 -15.24 -3.86 -11.78
C SER A 68 -13.92 -3.12 -11.76
N ALA A 69 -13.94 -1.85 -12.14
CA ALA A 69 -12.73 -1.03 -12.08
C ALA A 69 -12.12 -1.07 -10.67
N PRO A 70 -10.80 -1.29 -10.55
CA PRO A 70 -10.12 -1.27 -9.27
C PRO A 70 -10.32 0.09 -8.61
N ARG A 71 -10.75 0.10 -7.36
CA ARG A 71 -10.84 1.31 -6.55
C ARG A 71 -10.17 1.07 -5.22
N ASP A 72 -9.19 1.90 -4.92
CA ASP A 72 -8.57 1.88 -3.61
C ASP A 72 -9.52 2.47 -2.56
N VAL A 73 -9.46 1.90 -1.38
CA VAL A 73 -10.21 2.41 -0.23
C VAL A 73 -9.43 3.60 0.35
N ILE A 74 -10.09 4.75 0.44
CA ILE A 74 -9.52 5.89 1.16
C ILE A 74 -9.58 5.58 2.65
N LEU A 75 -8.42 5.31 3.26
CA LEU A 75 -8.29 5.02 4.69
C LEU A 75 -8.47 6.31 5.53
N SER A 76 -9.70 6.81 5.58
CA SER A 76 -10.08 7.84 6.54
C SER A 76 -10.07 7.28 7.98
N THR A 77 -10.05 8.16 8.98
CA THR A 77 -10.15 7.76 10.39
C THR A 77 -11.39 6.90 10.65
N ARG A 78 -12.52 7.21 10.02
CA ARG A 78 -13.75 6.42 10.09
C ARG A 78 -13.56 5.03 9.50
N ALA A 79 -13.04 4.93 8.28
CA ALA A 79 -12.79 3.65 7.62
C ALA A 79 -11.83 2.77 8.43
N TRP A 80 -10.75 3.36 8.94
CA TRP A 80 -9.80 2.65 9.80
C TRP A 80 -10.42 2.15 11.11
N THR A 81 -11.26 2.95 11.73
CA THR A 81 -11.97 2.56 12.96
C THR A 81 -12.94 1.42 12.69
N GLU A 82 -13.68 1.47 11.59
CA GLU A 82 -14.61 0.41 11.19
C GLU A 82 -13.89 -0.89 10.87
N LEU A 83 -12.79 -0.83 10.11
CA LEU A 83 -11.96 -2.00 9.80
C LEU A 83 -11.47 -2.68 11.08
N LYS A 84 -10.91 -1.90 12.02
CA LYS A 84 -10.47 -2.43 13.31
C LYS A 84 -11.61 -3.04 14.12
N ARG A 85 -12.76 -2.40 14.18
CA ARG A 85 -13.94 -2.89 14.89
C ARG A 85 -14.39 -4.25 14.35
N ILE A 86 -14.52 -4.37 13.02
CA ILE A 86 -14.92 -5.63 12.38
C ILE A 86 -13.87 -6.71 12.66
N ASN A 87 -12.60 -6.41 12.49
CA ASN A 87 -11.52 -7.36 12.75
C ASN A 87 -11.55 -7.89 14.20
N ILE A 88 -11.67 -7.01 15.18
CA ILE A 88 -11.74 -7.38 16.60
C ILE A 88 -13.01 -8.20 16.86
N THR A 89 -14.16 -7.78 16.34
CA THR A 89 -15.43 -8.46 16.52
C THR A 89 -15.37 -9.91 16.04
N VAL A 90 -14.85 -10.13 14.83
CA VAL A 90 -14.73 -11.47 14.25
C VAL A 90 -13.74 -12.31 15.06
N ASN A 91 -12.55 -11.77 15.35
CA ASN A 91 -11.54 -12.48 16.13
C ASN A 91 -11.97 -12.84 17.56
N THR A 92 -12.94 -12.12 18.12
CA THR A 92 -13.45 -12.39 19.46
C THR A 92 -14.60 -13.41 19.46
N LYS A 93 -15.41 -13.39 18.38
CA LYS A 93 -16.63 -14.22 18.33
C LYS A 93 -16.36 -15.64 17.83
N ILE A 94 -15.42 -15.79 16.89
CA ILE A 94 -15.09 -17.08 16.31
C ILE A 94 -13.97 -17.73 17.12
N LYS A 95 -14.12 -19.01 17.41
CA LYS A 95 -13.11 -19.83 18.05
C LYS A 95 -12.31 -20.58 16.99
N PRO A 96 -10.97 -20.59 17.08
CA PRO A 96 -10.17 -21.30 16.10
C PRO A 96 -10.41 -22.80 16.16
N MET A 97 -10.66 -23.41 15.00
CA MET A 97 -10.82 -24.84 14.80
C MET A 97 -10.41 -25.17 13.38
N THR A 98 -9.56 -26.18 13.21
CA THR A 98 -9.16 -26.61 11.87
C THR A 98 -10.28 -27.37 11.20
N ASP A 99 -10.32 -27.37 9.87
CA ASP A 99 -11.28 -28.15 9.09
C ASP A 99 -11.23 -29.65 9.41
N MET A 100 -10.04 -30.15 9.66
CA MET A 100 -9.87 -31.56 10.03
C MET A 100 -10.55 -31.87 11.36
N ASP A 101 -10.46 -31.00 12.36
CA ASP A 101 -11.09 -31.18 13.67
C ASP A 101 -12.59 -30.90 13.62
N HIS A 102 -13.02 -30.01 12.73
CA HIS A 102 -14.42 -29.57 12.63
C HIS A 102 -15.26 -30.46 11.72
N TRP A 103 -14.74 -30.74 10.53
CA TRP A 103 -15.47 -31.41 9.45
C TRP A 103 -14.87 -32.77 9.05
N GLY A 104 -13.65 -33.09 9.53
CA GLY A 104 -12.93 -34.32 9.12
C GLY A 104 -12.38 -34.27 7.70
N VAL A 105 -12.24 -33.06 7.12
CA VAL A 105 -11.68 -32.83 5.80
C VAL A 105 -10.43 -31.94 5.87
N VAL A 106 -9.62 -31.95 4.83
CA VAL A 106 -8.36 -31.18 4.83
C VAL A 106 -8.57 -29.69 4.66
N GLU A 107 -9.59 -29.33 3.87
CA GLU A 107 -9.83 -27.93 3.47
C GLU A 107 -11.32 -27.76 3.16
N ARG A 108 -11.98 -26.79 3.81
CA ARG A 108 -13.37 -26.46 3.56
C ARG A 108 -13.64 -24.99 3.90
N TRP A 109 -13.76 -24.15 2.91
CA TRP A 109 -14.09 -22.74 3.09
C TRP A 109 -15.58 -22.54 3.32
N ASN A 110 -15.96 -22.01 4.46
CA ASN A 110 -17.36 -21.71 4.78
C ASN A 110 -17.51 -20.47 5.68
N TYR A 111 -18.74 -20.03 5.87
CA TYR A 111 -19.03 -19.04 6.88
C TYR A 111 -19.12 -19.71 8.27
N PRO A 112 -18.43 -19.17 9.29
CA PRO A 112 -18.39 -19.75 10.64
C PRO A 112 -19.67 -19.45 11.43
N ASP A 113 -20.82 -19.92 10.93
CA ASP A 113 -22.15 -19.62 11.49
C ASP A 113 -22.37 -20.32 12.84
N ASP A 114 -21.64 -21.38 13.14
CA ASP A 114 -21.64 -22.07 14.43
C ASP A 114 -20.62 -21.52 15.44
N GLY A 115 -19.82 -20.52 15.02
CA GLY A 115 -18.82 -19.85 15.83
C GLY A 115 -17.46 -20.52 15.89
N TYR A 116 -17.17 -21.47 14.99
CA TYR A 116 -15.86 -22.09 14.83
C TYR A 116 -15.37 -21.92 13.40
N GLY A 117 -14.04 -21.90 13.21
CA GLY A 117 -13.43 -21.81 11.89
C GLY A 117 -11.94 -21.56 11.95
N ASP A 118 -11.27 -21.63 10.81
CA ASP A 118 -9.85 -21.33 10.68
C ASP A 118 -9.60 -20.05 9.88
N CYS A 119 -8.42 -19.88 9.28
CA CYS A 119 -7.99 -18.55 8.81
C CYS A 119 -8.82 -18.02 7.65
N GLU A 120 -9.25 -18.85 6.72
CA GLU A 120 -10.08 -18.46 5.59
C GLU A 120 -11.51 -18.13 6.00
N ASP A 121 -12.09 -18.87 6.94
CA ASP A 121 -13.42 -18.60 7.49
C ASP A 121 -13.48 -17.24 8.18
N TYR A 122 -12.43 -16.91 8.94
CA TYR A 122 -12.29 -15.57 9.52
C TYR A 122 -12.19 -14.50 8.44
N ALA A 123 -11.46 -14.77 7.35
CA ALA A 123 -11.31 -13.83 6.25
C ALA A 123 -12.64 -13.61 5.50
N LEU A 124 -13.36 -14.70 5.21
CA LEU A 124 -14.69 -14.66 4.59
C LEU A 124 -15.69 -13.87 5.44
N GLN A 125 -15.73 -14.13 6.74
CA GLN A 125 -16.63 -13.42 7.65
C GLN A 125 -16.30 -11.93 7.77
N LYS A 126 -15.01 -11.56 7.84
CA LYS A 126 -14.58 -10.15 7.82
C LYS A 126 -14.97 -9.48 6.50
N ARG A 127 -14.73 -10.14 5.36
CA ARG A 127 -15.15 -9.65 4.05
C ARG A 127 -16.66 -9.41 3.99
N LYS A 128 -17.47 -10.38 4.40
CA LYS A 128 -18.94 -10.28 4.45
C LYS A 128 -19.39 -9.04 5.25
N LEU A 129 -18.86 -8.85 6.46
CA LEU A 129 -19.21 -7.72 7.32
C LEU A 129 -18.76 -6.36 6.75
N LEU A 130 -17.58 -6.31 6.11
CA LEU A 130 -17.12 -5.10 5.44
C LEU A 130 -18.04 -4.74 4.27
N MET A 131 -18.43 -5.71 3.46
CA MET A 131 -19.36 -5.48 2.35
C MET A 131 -20.74 -5.01 2.84
N GLN A 132 -21.26 -5.58 3.92
CA GLN A 132 -22.49 -5.13 4.57
C GLN A 132 -22.37 -3.69 5.12
N ALA A 133 -21.19 -3.29 5.54
CA ALA A 133 -20.88 -1.91 5.95
C ALA A 133 -20.68 -0.95 4.76
N GLY A 134 -20.85 -1.41 3.53
CA GLY A 134 -20.76 -0.61 2.31
C GLY A 134 -19.36 -0.57 1.66
N TRP A 135 -18.42 -1.37 2.16
CA TRP A 135 -17.12 -1.53 1.51
C TRP A 135 -17.29 -2.32 0.22
N ARG A 136 -16.52 -1.94 -0.79
CA ARG A 136 -16.57 -2.66 -2.07
C ARG A 136 -15.53 -3.78 -2.09
N ALA A 137 -15.96 -4.97 -2.42
CA ALA A 137 -15.03 -6.04 -2.73
C ALA A 137 -14.24 -5.68 -3.99
N ARG A 138 -12.90 -5.73 -3.91
CA ARG A 138 -12.08 -5.78 -5.10
C ARG A 138 -12.13 -7.21 -5.63
N ARG A 139 -12.56 -7.37 -6.85
CA ARG A 139 -12.50 -8.67 -7.50
C ARG A 139 -11.15 -8.80 -8.15
N CYS A 140 -10.42 -9.84 -7.81
CA CYS A 140 -9.23 -10.22 -8.54
C CYS A 140 -9.67 -10.80 -9.88
N SER A 141 -9.31 -10.13 -10.96
CA SER A 141 -9.43 -10.64 -12.32
C SER A 141 -8.15 -11.34 -12.73
#